data_431f5557f1b091425c141e794b673d33
#
_entry.id   431f5557f1b091425c141e794b673d33
#
_cell.length_a   1.000
_cell.length_b   1.000
_cell.length_c   1.000
_cell.angle_alpha   90.00
_cell.angle_beta   90.00
_cell.angle_gamma   90.00
#
_symmetry.space_group_name_H-M   'P 1'
#
loop_
_entity.id
_entity.type
_entity.pdbx_description
1 polymer ?
#
loop_
_entity_poly.entity_id
_entity_poly.type
_entity_poly.pdbx_seq_one_letter_code
_entity_poly.pdbx_strand_id
1 'polypeptide(L)'
;MTDTIAEPRTGSPADVDDVLLELRHVSKIYGDLHAVDDLSLTVPRGQWLSVVGSSGSGKTTLMNIIGCMDTPTRGSVLLGGRELGRLNAAQLTDIRKHVIGLVFQQFHLIAHLSAIENVMVAQYYHSMTDREEALAALDNVGLADRAHHLPSQLSGGEQQRVCIARALINHPQLVLADEPTGNLDEANEQLVLDIFSRLHEAGTTLIVVTHDAHVASCGQRQILLNHGRLVGEKLNTPGVAHRDRDMLDFGQEEPA
;
A
#
# COMPACT_ATOMS: atom_id res chain seq x y z
N MET A 1 -23.72 21.36 -44.43
CA MET A 1 -22.56 20.71 -43.83
C MET A 1 -22.48 21.24 -42.39
N THR A 2 -23.04 20.50 -41.48
CA THR A 2 -23.11 20.86 -40.03
C THR A 2 -22.10 19.98 -39.32
N ASP A 3 -20.99 20.63 -38.88
CA ASP A 3 -19.99 19.98 -38.02
C ASP A 3 -20.60 19.67 -36.65
N THR A 4 -20.73 18.39 -36.37
CA THR A 4 -21.12 17.90 -35.06
C THR A 4 -19.88 17.86 -34.15
N ILE A 5 -19.81 18.79 -33.21
CA ILE A 5 -18.81 18.81 -32.16
C ILE A 5 -19.12 17.63 -31.24
N ALA A 6 -18.21 16.67 -31.13
CA ALA A 6 -18.30 15.55 -30.21
C ALA A 6 -18.07 16.07 -28.77
N GLU A 7 -19.07 15.89 -27.90
CA GLU A 7 -18.98 16.15 -26.47
C GLU A 7 -17.95 15.19 -25.82
N PRO A 8 -17.15 15.65 -24.83
CA PRO A 8 -16.23 14.79 -24.11
C PRO A 8 -17.03 13.77 -23.30
N ARG A 9 -16.71 12.49 -23.45
CA ARG A 9 -17.28 11.40 -22.67
C ARG A 9 -16.93 11.61 -21.19
N THR A 10 -17.88 12.04 -20.39
CA THR A 10 -17.83 11.96 -18.94
C THR A 10 -17.72 10.48 -18.54
N GLY A 11 -16.60 10.11 -17.88
CA GLY A 11 -16.43 8.78 -17.33
C GLY A 11 -17.61 8.42 -16.44
N SER A 12 -18.17 7.23 -16.64
CA SER A 12 -19.23 6.67 -15.80
C SER A 12 -18.76 6.64 -14.35
N PRO A 13 -19.57 7.05 -13.36
CA PRO A 13 -19.21 6.89 -11.96
C PRO A 13 -18.98 5.38 -11.72
N ALA A 14 -17.80 5.01 -11.17
CA ALA A 14 -17.54 3.65 -10.75
C ALA A 14 -18.69 3.17 -9.87
N ASP A 15 -19.21 1.97 -10.13
CA ASP A 15 -20.23 1.36 -9.31
C ASP A 15 -19.76 1.38 -7.85
N VAL A 16 -20.62 1.76 -6.93
CA VAL A 16 -20.29 1.91 -5.48
C VAL A 16 -19.74 0.59 -4.90
N ASP A 17 -20.08 -0.55 -5.51
CA ASP A 17 -19.61 -1.88 -5.12
C ASP A 17 -18.16 -2.16 -5.55
N ASP A 18 -17.58 -1.38 -6.46
CA ASP A 18 -16.20 -1.55 -6.95
C ASP A 18 -15.15 -0.78 -6.12
N VAL A 19 -15.57 0.08 -5.20
CA VAL A 19 -14.68 0.87 -4.35
C VAL A 19 -14.27 0.07 -3.12
N LEU A 20 -12.94 -0.13 -2.93
CA LEU A 20 -12.43 -0.75 -1.72
C LEU A 20 -12.20 0.27 -0.60
N LEU A 21 -11.56 1.40 -0.91
CA LEU A 21 -11.20 2.43 0.06
C LEU A 21 -11.73 3.80 -0.41
N GLU A 22 -12.36 4.52 0.51
CA GLU A 22 -12.80 5.89 0.29
C GLU A 22 -12.46 6.78 1.49
N LEU A 23 -11.76 7.87 1.23
CA LEU A 23 -11.48 8.94 2.18
C LEU A 23 -12.31 10.16 1.79
N ARG A 24 -13.02 10.73 2.75
CA ARG A 24 -13.88 11.92 2.56
C ARG A 24 -13.44 13.02 3.50
N HIS A 25 -12.80 14.08 2.97
CA HIS A 25 -12.36 15.25 3.73
C HIS A 25 -11.56 14.89 4.99
N VAL A 26 -10.64 13.91 4.86
CA VAL A 26 -9.85 13.39 5.98
C VAL A 26 -8.78 14.39 6.38
N SER A 27 -8.75 14.71 7.68
CA SER A 27 -7.67 15.49 8.28
C SER A 27 -7.13 14.78 9.53
N LYS A 28 -5.83 14.87 9.75
CA LYS A 28 -5.14 14.45 10.96
C LYS A 28 -4.27 15.56 11.50
N ILE A 29 -4.55 15.97 12.74
CA ILE A 29 -3.93 17.11 13.39
C ILE A 29 -3.26 16.66 14.69
N TYR A 30 -1.99 16.98 14.87
CA TYR A 30 -1.20 16.74 16.07
C TYR A 30 -0.76 18.12 16.63
N GLY A 31 -1.45 18.59 17.67
CA GLY A 31 -1.27 19.99 18.14
C GLY A 31 -1.58 20.97 17.02
N ASP A 32 -0.58 21.75 16.58
CA ASP A 32 -0.72 22.71 15.49
C ASP A 32 -0.33 22.14 14.11
N LEU A 33 0.18 20.90 14.07
CA LEU A 33 0.62 20.26 12.83
C LEU A 33 -0.53 19.55 12.14
N HIS A 34 -0.88 19.98 10.92
CA HIS A 34 -1.78 19.29 10.01
C HIS A 34 -0.99 18.26 9.21
N ALA A 35 -0.89 17.03 9.72
CA ALA A 35 -0.14 15.94 9.07
C ALA A 35 -0.87 15.40 7.84
N VAL A 36 -2.21 15.38 7.84
CA VAL A 36 -3.09 15.21 6.69
C VAL A 36 -4.13 16.33 6.75
N ASP A 37 -4.42 16.99 5.64
CA ASP A 37 -5.27 18.17 5.60
C ASP A 37 -6.26 18.12 4.43
N ASP A 38 -7.54 17.91 4.75
CA ASP A 38 -8.68 17.89 3.84
C ASP A 38 -8.51 16.94 2.63
N LEU A 39 -7.99 15.72 2.86
CA LEU A 39 -7.70 14.77 1.81
C LEU A 39 -8.95 13.94 1.46
N SER A 40 -9.32 13.93 0.17
CA SER A 40 -10.34 13.06 -0.39
C SER A 40 -9.72 12.17 -1.46
N LEU A 41 -9.99 10.86 -1.38
CA LEU A 41 -9.38 9.86 -2.25
C LEU A 41 -10.29 8.64 -2.34
N THR A 42 -10.42 8.08 -3.55
CA THR A 42 -11.11 6.81 -3.79
C THR A 42 -10.15 5.83 -4.43
N VAL A 43 -10.12 4.59 -3.92
CA VAL A 43 -9.30 3.49 -4.47
C VAL A 43 -10.21 2.33 -4.83
N PRO A 44 -10.37 2.02 -6.11
CA PRO A 44 -11.11 0.84 -6.58
C PRO A 44 -10.45 -0.47 -6.13
N ARG A 45 -11.23 -1.54 -6.09
CA ARG A 45 -10.70 -2.90 -5.88
C ARG A 45 -9.73 -3.27 -6.99
N GLY A 46 -8.65 -3.96 -6.64
CA GLY A 46 -7.63 -4.40 -7.59
C GLY A 46 -6.74 -3.28 -8.14
N GLN A 47 -6.88 -2.02 -7.69
CA GLN A 47 -6.00 -0.94 -8.13
C GLN A 47 -4.66 -0.99 -7.40
N TRP A 48 -3.57 -0.75 -8.14
CA TRP A 48 -2.28 -0.39 -7.56
C TRP A 48 -2.10 1.12 -7.57
N LEU A 49 -2.20 1.72 -6.37
CA LEU A 49 -1.99 3.14 -6.12
C LEU A 49 -0.60 3.37 -5.54
N SER A 50 0.18 4.26 -6.14
CA SER A 50 1.43 4.77 -5.59
C SER A 50 1.21 6.13 -4.93
N VAL A 51 1.66 6.29 -3.68
CA VAL A 51 1.60 7.55 -2.93
C VAL A 51 3.01 8.11 -2.82
N VAL A 52 3.25 9.23 -3.48
CA VAL A 52 4.56 9.89 -3.52
C VAL A 52 4.54 11.23 -2.79
N GLY A 53 5.72 11.71 -2.41
CA GLY A 53 5.89 12.99 -1.74
C GLY A 53 7.19 13.06 -0.94
N SER A 54 7.63 14.27 -0.60
CA SER A 54 8.83 14.50 0.21
C SER A 54 8.70 13.94 1.64
N SER A 55 9.80 13.83 2.35
CA SER A 55 9.78 13.51 3.78
C SER A 55 8.90 14.54 4.54
N GLY A 56 8.07 14.05 5.46
CA GLY A 56 7.14 14.91 6.21
C GLY A 56 5.89 15.34 5.45
N SER A 57 5.64 14.87 4.22
CA SER A 57 4.43 15.24 3.47
C SER A 57 3.12 14.60 3.97
N GLY A 58 3.17 13.70 4.98
CA GLY A 58 1.99 13.07 5.57
C GLY A 58 1.72 11.63 5.13
N LYS A 59 2.57 11.03 4.29
CA LYS A 59 2.40 9.67 3.73
C LYS A 59 2.23 8.60 4.81
N THR A 60 3.15 8.53 5.77
CA THR A 60 3.09 7.55 6.87
C THR A 60 1.85 7.77 7.76
N THR A 61 1.45 9.03 7.99
CA THR A 61 0.22 9.35 8.72
C THR A 61 -1.00 8.85 7.97
N LEU A 62 -1.07 9.08 6.65
CA LEU A 62 -2.14 8.56 5.80
C LEU A 62 -2.18 7.03 5.84
N MET A 63 -1.04 6.37 5.70
CA MET A 63 -0.90 4.90 5.83
C MET A 63 -1.42 4.39 7.17
N ASN A 64 -1.06 5.05 8.29
CA ASN A 64 -1.51 4.67 9.63
C ASN A 64 -3.03 4.77 9.77
N ILE A 65 -3.65 5.79 9.17
CA ILE A 65 -5.11 5.95 9.18
C ILE A 65 -5.78 4.83 8.38
N ILE A 66 -5.33 4.59 7.14
CA ILE A 66 -5.87 3.52 6.28
C ILE A 66 -5.63 2.15 6.91
N GLY A 67 -4.45 1.95 7.51
CA GLY A 67 -4.04 0.72 8.22
C GLY A 67 -4.74 0.48 9.55
N CYS A 68 -5.69 1.31 9.94
CA CYS A 68 -6.39 1.23 11.24
C CYS A 68 -5.45 1.28 12.46
N MET A 69 -4.27 1.92 12.33
CA MET A 69 -3.31 2.14 13.42
C MET A 69 -3.51 3.51 14.07
N ASP A 70 -4.15 4.43 13.37
CA ASP A 70 -4.54 5.75 13.87
C ASP A 70 -5.94 6.11 13.35
N THR A 71 -6.56 7.13 13.94
CA THR A 71 -7.89 7.61 13.55
C THR A 71 -7.79 9.05 13.03
N PRO A 72 -8.60 9.43 12.01
CA PRO A 72 -8.63 10.81 11.54
C PRO A 72 -9.17 11.75 12.64
N THR A 73 -8.71 13.00 12.64
CA THR A 73 -9.26 14.06 13.50
C THR A 73 -10.59 14.59 12.94
N ARG A 74 -10.70 14.62 11.60
CA ARG A 74 -11.92 15.03 10.86
C ARG A 74 -12.07 14.18 9.61
N GLY A 75 -13.30 14.20 9.06
CA GLY A 75 -13.63 13.44 7.86
C GLY A 75 -13.97 11.99 8.18
N SER A 76 -14.10 11.17 7.14
CA SER A 76 -14.43 9.76 7.28
C SER A 76 -13.59 8.89 6.35
N VAL A 77 -13.32 7.66 6.79
CA VAL A 77 -12.61 6.63 6.03
C VAL A 77 -13.51 5.41 5.95
N LEU A 78 -13.83 4.98 4.74
CA LEU A 78 -14.60 3.77 4.49
C LEU A 78 -13.69 2.72 3.85
N LEU A 79 -13.67 1.52 4.39
CA LEU A 79 -12.96 0.36 3.85
C LEU A 79 -13.95 -0.80 3.64
N GLY A 80 -14.13 -1.23 2.39
CA GLY A 80 -15.14 -2.22 2.04
C GLY A 80 -16.56 -1.78 2.45
N GLY A 81 -16.89 -0.48 2.33
CA GLY A 81 -18.17 0.10 2.75
C GLY A 81 -18.33 0.32 4.27
N ARG A 82 -17.37 -0.12 5.10
CA ARG A 82 -17.40 0.04 6.56
C ARG A 82 -16.69 1.32 6.99
N GLU A 83 -17.35 2.20 7.70
CA GLU A 83 -16.76 3.45 8.21
C GLU A 83 -15.88 3.18 9.44
N LEU A 84 -14.56 3.34 9.27
CA LEU A 84 -13.55 2.98 10.28
C LEU A 84 -13.67 3.81 11.55
N GLY A 85 -14.01 5.09 11.43
CA GLY A 85 -14.16 6.01 12.57
C GLY A 85 -15.30 5.66 13.55
N ARG A 86 -16.21 4.76 13.16
CA ARG A 86 -17.31 4.27 14.00
C ARG A 86 -16.98 2.96 14.72
N LEU A 87 -15.83 2.36 14.41
CA LEU A 87 -15.44 1.07 14.94
C LEU A 87 -14.68 1.21 16.26
N ASN A 88 -14.92 0.28 17.18
CA ASN A 88 -14.12 0.16 18.39
C ASN A 88 -12.78 -0.54 18.13
N ALA A 89 -11.90 -0.55 19.13
CA ALA A 89 -10.56 -1.13 19.02
C ALA A 89 -10.56 -2.62 18.62
N ALA A 90 -11.50 -3.41 19.09
CA ALA A 90 -11.61 -4.82 18.71
C ALA A 90 -12.01 -4.98 17.24
N GLN A 91 -12.95 -4.18 16.76
CA GLN A 91 -13.38 -4.18 15.36
C GLN A 91 -12.28 -3.68 14.41
N LEU A 92 -11.50 -2.65 14.80
CA LEU A 92 -10.34 -2.20 14.03
C LEU A 92 -9.24 -3.28 13.99
N THR A 93 -9.06 -4.02 15.08
CA THR A 93 -8.15 -5.17 15.12
C THR A 93 -8.62 -6.27 14.17
N ASP A 94 -9.93 -6.53 14.11
CA ASP A 94 -10.52 -7.49 13.19
C ASP A 94 -10.27 -7.12 11.71
N ILE A 95 -10.40 -5.84 11.36
CA ILE A 95 -10.05 -5.34 10.02
C ILE A 95 -8.57 -5.56 9.70
N ARG A 96 -7.66 -5.23 10.63
CA ARG A 96 -6.21 -5.48 10.41
C ARG A 96 -5.88 -6.96 10.22
N LYS A 97 -6.63 -7.86 10.86
CA LYS A 97 -6.42 -9.30 10.73
C LYS A 97 -6.88 -9.87 9.39
N HIS A 98 -8.04 -9.41 8.91
CA HIS A 98 -8.76 -10.10 7.83
C HIS A 98 -8.75 -9.34 6.50
N VAL A 99 -8.46 -8.02 6.53
CA VAL A 99 -8.62 -7.17 5.34
C VAL A 99 -7.30 -6.56 4.89
N ILE A 100 -6.38 -6.27 5.83
CA ILE A 100 -5.19 -5.48 5.56
C ILE A 100 -3.91 -6.29 5.78
N GLY A 101 -3.04 -6.34 4.77
CA GLY A 101 -1.64 -6.76 4.88
C GLY A 101 -0.73 -5.54 5.00
N LEU A 102 0.17 -5.52 5.99
CA LEU A 102 1.07 -4.39 6.24
C LEU A 102 2.52 -4.79 5.95
N VAL A 103 3.18 -4.03 5.09
CA VAL A 103 4.61 -4.16 4.77
C VAL A 103 5.30 -2.84 5.11
N PHE A 104 6.28 -2.86 6.00
CA PHE A 104 6.99 -1.67 6.46
C PHE A 104 8.41 -1.61 5.90
N GLN A 105 8.98 -0.41 5.84
CA GLN A 105 10.38 -0.19 5.51
C GLN A 105 11.34 -0.88 6.50
N GLN A 106 11.02 -0.82 7.80
CA GLN A 106 11.69 -1.63 8.81
C GLN A 106 11.00 -2.99 8.89
N PHE A 107 11.77 -4.06 8.83
CA PHE A 107 11.24 -5.42 8.69
C PHE A 107 10.35 -5.87 9.85
N HIS A 108 10.59 -5.37 11.07
CA HIS A 108 9.84 -5.74 12.28
C HIS A 108 9.68 -7.27 12.43
N LEU A 109 10.71 -8.03 12.05
CA LEU A 109 10.75 -9.47 12.28
C LEU A 109 11.08 -9.72 13.75
N ILE A 110 10.46 -10.75 14.30
CA ILE A 110 10.74 -11.21 15.66
C ILE A 110 12.08 -11.97 15.62
N ALA A 111 13.12 -11.40 16.23
CA ALA A 111 14.51 -11.83 16.04
C ALA A 111 14.82 -13.27 16.48
N HIS A 112 14.07 -13.80 17.44
CA HIS A 112 14.24 -15.16 17.97
C HIS A 112 13.33 -16.21 17.30
N LEU A 113 12.52 -15.80 16.34
CA LEU A 113 11.68 -16.69 15.53
C LEU A 113 12.31 -16.85 14.15
N SER A 114 12.23 -18.06 13.60
CA SER A 114 12.61 -18.36 12.21
C SER A 114 11.69 -17.65 11.21
N ALA A 115 12.05 -17.67 9.91
CA ALA A 115 11.25 -17.07 8.85
C ALA A 115 9.82 -17.63 8.85
N ILE A 116 9.67 -18.95 8.89
CA ILE A 116 8.35 -19.58 8.90
C ILE A 116 7.54 -19.23 10.17
N GLU A 117 8.19 -19.19 11.34
CA GLU A 117 7.51 -18.82 12.58
C GLU A 117 7.08 -17.33 12.55
N ASN A 118 7.86 -16.43 11.95
CA ASN A 118 7.46 -15.05 11.73
C ASN A 118 6.21 -14.93 10.84
N VAL A 119 6.06 -15.79 9.83
CA VAL A 119 4.84 -15.86 9.00
C VAL A 119 3.68 -16.44 9.82
N MET A 120 3.90 -17.52 10.56
CA MET A 120 2.88 -18.17 11.39
C MET A 120 2.33 -17.26 12.50
N VAL A 121 3.09 -16.26 12.98
CA VAL A 121 2.58 -15.26 13.95
C VAL A 121 1.33 -14.55 13.41
N ALA A 122 1.29 -14.21 12.12
CA ALA A 122 0.12 -13.56 11.52
C ALA A 122 -1.10 -14.51 11.48
N GLN A 123 -0.89 -15.79 11.17
CA GLN A 123 -1.95 -16.81 11.24
C GLN A 123 -2.49 -16.97 12.66
N TYR A 124 -1.60 -17.05 13.67
CA TYR A 124 -2.00 -17.22 15.07
C TYR A 124 -2.98 -16.13 15.53
N TYR A 125 -2.81 -14.91 15.09
CA TYR A 125 -3.74 -13.82 15.41
C TYR A 125 -5.01 -13.83 14.54
N HIS A 126 -5.00 -14.51 13.40
CA HIS A 126 -6.12 -14.59 12.48
C HIS A 126 -7.01 -15.79 12.77
N SER A 127 -6.42 -16.99 12.84
CA SER A 127 -7.12 -18.27 12.95
C SER A 127 -6.23 -19.33 13.62
N MET A 128 -6.27 -20.56 13.14
CA MET A 128 -5.30 -21.60 13.50
C MET A 128 -4.05 -21.50 12.63
N THR A 129 -2.89 -21.77 13.26
CA THR A 129 -1.63 -21.82 12.51
C THR A 129 -1.56 -23.05 11.62
N ASP A 130 -1.21 -22.84 10.36
CA ASP A 130 -0.93 -23.89 9.38
C ASP A 130 0.50 -23.74 8.86
N ARG A 131 1.33 -24.74 9.17
CA ARG A 131 2.74 -24.73 8.80
C ARG A 131 2.94 -24.96 7.29
N GLU A 132 2.09 -25.75 6.66
CA GLU A 132 2.19 -26.03 5.22
C GLU A 132 1.83 -24.77 4.42
N GLU A 133 0.78 -24.08 4.82
CA GLU A 133 0.40 -22.79 4.25
C GLU A 133 1.49 -21.72 4.45
N ALA A 134 2.09 -21.66 5.65
CA ALA A 134 3.19 -20.73 5.91
C ALA A 134 4.45 -21.05 5.07
N LEU A 135 4.74 -22.33 4.83
CA LEU A 135 5.82 -22.74 3.94
C LEU A 135 5.52 -22.36 2.48
N ALA A 136 4.29 -22.59 2.02
CA ALA A 136 3.85 -22.17 0.69
C ALA A 136 3.92 -20.64 0.51
N ALA A 137 3.59 -19.86 1.55
CA ALA A 137 3.73 -18.42 1.52
C ALA A 137 5.20 -17.97 1.37
N LEU A 138 6.14 -18.67 2.03
CA LEU A 138 7.57 -18.45 1.85
C LEU A 138 8.06 -18.88 0.45
N ASP A 139 7.55 -19.99 -0.08
CA ASP A 139 7.88 -20.44 -1.44
C ASP A 139 7.43 -19.42 -2.49
N ASN A 140 6.25 -18.84 -2.34
CA ASN A 140 5.73 -17.78 -3.21
C ASN A 140 6.61 -16.53 -3.30
N VAL A 141 7.45 -16.29 -2.30
CA VAL A 141 8.44 -15.20 -2.27
C VAL A 141 9.88 -15.70 -2.49
N GLY A 142 10.07 -16.97 -2.87
CA GLY A 142 11.36 -17.58 -3.18
C GLY A 142 12.24 -17.85 -1.95
N LEU A 143 11.64 -18.22 -0.81
CA LEU A 143 12.33 -18.44 0.47
C LEU A 143 12.01 -19.78 1.12
N ALA A 144 11.55 -20.80 0.37
CA ALA A 144 11.24 -22.12 0.93
C ALA A 144 12.45 -22.77 1.62
N ASP A 145 13.65 -22.66 1.02
CA ASP A 145 14.91 -23.18 1.53
C ASP A 145 15.47 -22.36 2.72
N ARG A 146 14.90 -21.20 2.99
CA ARG A 146 15.23 -20.28 4.09
C ARG A 146 14.22 -20.33 5.25
N ALA A 147 13.20 -21.17 5.18
CA ALA A 147 12.09 -21.21 6.15
C ALA A 147 12.54 -21.33 7.61
N HIS A 148 13.64 -22.02 7.87
CA HIS A 148 14.17 -22.24 9.23
C HIS A 148 15.27 -21.27 9.66
N HIS A 149 15.64 -20.30 8.82
CA HIS A 149 16.65 -19.31 9.17
C HIS A 149 16.07 -18.24 10.10
N LEU A 150 16.90 -17.80 11.05
CA LEU A 150 16.59 -16.63 11.89
C LEU A 150 16.78 -15.34 11.08
N PRO A 151 16.15 -14.23 11.43
CA PRO A 151 16.35 -12.94 10.76
C PRO A 151 17.83 -12.53 10.63
N SER A 152 18.65 -12.82 11.65
CA SER A 152 20.10 -12.54 11.62
C SER A 152 20.89 -13.34 10.59
N GLN A 153 20.31 -14.38 10.03
CA GLN A 153 20.91 -15.26 9.00
C GLN A 153 20.40 -14.93 7.59
N LEU A 154 19.51 -13.95 7.47
CA LEU A 154 18.90 -13.52 6.22
C LEU A 154 19.45 -12.17 5.78
N SER A 155 19.66 -11.99 4.48
CA SER A 155 19.95 -10.68 3.89
C SER A 155 18.77 -9.72 4.06
N GLY A 156 18.97 -8.41 3.88
CA GLY A 156 17.90 -7.41 3.96
C GLY A 156 16.76 -7.70 2.98
N GLY A 157 17.09 -8.09 1.75
CA GLY A 157 16.08 -8.47 0.76
C GLY A 157 15.31 -9.75 1.12
N GLU A 158 15.98 -10.75 1.73
CA GLU A 158 15.30 -11.94 2.24
C GLU A 158 14.38 -11.60 3.42
N GLN A 159 14.84 -10.75 4.36
CA GLN A 159 14.00 -10.29 5.47
C GLN A 159 12.77 -9.55 4.97
N GLN A 160 12.90 -8.68 3.96
CA GLN A 160 11.76 -7.97 3.36
C GLN A 160 10.76 -8.95 2.73
N ARG A 161 11.24 -9.97 2.01
CA ARG A 161 10.37 -10.99 1.44
C ARG A 161 9.66 -11.83 2.51
N VAL A 162 10.30 -12.10 3.65
CA VAL A 162 9.59 -12.71 4.82
C VAL A 162 8.48 -11.79 5.33
N CYS A 163 8.72 -10.48 5.42
CA CYS A 163 7.68 -9.50 5.82
C CYS A 163 6.51 -9.48 4.84
N ILE A 164 6.78 -9.58 3.54
CA ILE A 164 5.73 -9.67 2.52
C ILE A 164 4.96 -10.98 2.68
N ALA A 165 5.62 -12.13 2.82
CA ALA A 165 4.95 -13.41 3.05
C ALA A 165 4.05 -13.36 4.30
N ARG A 166 4.54 -12.75 5.40
CA ARG A 166 3.77 -12.52 6.63
C ARG A 166 2.55 -11.64 6.40
N ALA A 167 2.66 -10.59 5.58
CA ALA A 167 1.54 -9.71 5.27
C ALA A 167 0.46 -10.38 4.40
N LEU A 168 0.85 -11.36 3.59
CA LEU A 168 -0.01 -12.02 2.61
C LEU A 168 -0.68 -13.30 3.10
N ILE A 169 -0.17 -13.94 4.16
CA ILE A 169 -0.60 -15.27 4.62
C ILE A 169 -2.11 -15.36 4.92
N ASN A 170 -2.73 -14.26 5.29
CA ASN A 170 -4.16 -14.19 5.60
C ASN A 170 -5.01 -13.69 4.41
N HIS A 171 -4.48 -13.71 3.19
CA HIS A 171 -5.16 -13.32 1.95
C HIS A 171 -5.85 -11.95 2.03
N PRO A 172 -5.13 -10.86 2.35
CA PRO A 172 -5.73 -9.55 2.54
C PRO A 172 -6.32 -8.99 1.26
N GLN A 173 -7.40 -8.19 1.38
CA GLN A 173 -7.99 -7.46 0.25
C GLN A 173 -7.18 -6.21 -0.13
N LEU A 174 -6.44 -5.66 0.85
CA LEU A 174 -5.62 -4.47 0.71
C LEU A 174 -4.22 -4.72 1.27
N VAL A 175 -3.20 -4.50 0.47
CA VAL A 175 -1.80 -4.47 0.94
C VAL A 175 -1.35 -3.02 1.00
N LEU A 176 -0.88 -2.61 2.16
CA LEU A 176 -0.27 -1.31 2.41
C LEU A 176 1.23 -1.50 2.58
N ALA A 177 2.03 -0.88 1.73
CA ALA A 177 3.49 -0.97 1.78
C ALA A 177 4.11 0.43 1.94
N ASP A 178 4.84 0.64 3.05
CA ASP A 178 5.55 1.89 3.33
C ASP A 178 7.04 1.71 3.02
N GLU A 179 7.53 2.37 1.95
CA GLU A 179 8.90 2.30 1.44
C GLU A 179 9.44 0.85 1.35
N PRO A 180 8.72 -0.06 0.67
CA PRO A 180 9.01 -1.50 0.74
C PRO A 180 10.36 -1.91 0.15
N THR A 181 11.00 -1.03 -0.62
CA THR A 181 12.30 -1.27 -1.28
C THR A 181 13.41 -0.34 -0.80
N GLY A 182 13.10 0.61 0.10
CA GLY A 182 13.99 1.70 0.47
C GLY A 182 15.34 1.31 1.10
N ASN A 183 15.50 0.05 1.52
CA ASN A 183 16.75 -0.48 2.09
C ASN A 183 17.35 -1.63 1.26
N LEU A 184 16.91 -1.81 0.01
CA LEU A 184 17.29 -2.93 -0.85
C LEU A 184 18.26 -2.49 -1.96
N ASP A 185 19.06 -3.43 -2.44
CA ASP A 185 19.77 -3.27 -3.70
C ASP A 185 18.82 -3.49 -4.89
N GLU A 186 19.24 -3.09 -6.08
CA GLU A 186 18.44 -3.14 -7.31
C GLU A 186 17.88 -4.54 -7.61
N ALA A 187 18.66 -5.61 -7.36
CA ALA A 187 18.22 -6.98 -7.62
C ALA A 187 17.10 -7.42 -6.67
N ASN A 188 17.21 -7.09 -5.37
CA ASN A 188 16.18 -7.37 -4.38
C ASN A 188 14.95 -6.46 -4.54
N GLU A 189 15.12 -5.19 -4.95
CA GLU A 189 14.03 -4.29 -5.32
C GLU A 189 13.18 -4.92 -6.42
N GLN A 190 13.80 -5.37 -7.53
CA GLN A 190 13.07 -5.99 -8.64
C GLN A 190 12.28 -7.22 -8.19
N LEU A 191 12.85 -8.09 -7.34
CA LEU A 191 12.14 -9.24 -6.79
C LEU A 191 10.88 -8.84 -5.98
N VAL A 192 10.96 -7.76 -5.21
CA VAL A 192 9.81 -7.23 -4.46
C VAL A 192 8.76 -6.66 -5.41
N LEU A 193 9.17 -5.91 -6.44
CA LEU A 193 8.24 -5.37 -7.44
C LEU A 193 7.56 -6.48 -8.25
N ASP A 194 8.28 -7.56 -8.58
CA ASP A 194 7.70 -8.74 -9.25
C ASP A 194 6.65 -9.43 -8.38
N ILE A 195 6.86 -9.49 -7.05
CA ILE A 195 5.86 -10.03 -6.12
C ILE A 195 4.61 -9.14 -6.12
N PHE A 196 4.77 -7.81 -6.03
CA PHE A 196 3.63 -6.88 -6.04
C PHE A 196 2.88 -6.91 -7.38
N SER A 197 3.58 -7.03 -8.51
CA SER A 197 2.97 -7.16 -9.83
C SER A 197 2.08 -8.40 -9.91
N ARG A 198 2.58 -9.56 -9.46
CA ARG A 198 1.78 -10.80 -9.39
C ARG A 198 0.56 -10.68 -8.49
N LEU A 199 0.69 -10.00 -7.35
CA LEU A 199 -0.45 -9.75 -6.44
C LEU A 199 -1.50 -8.87 -7.10
N HIS A 200 -1.05 -7.82 -7.78
CA HIS A 200 -1.95 -6.92 -8.51
C HIS A 200 -2.68 -7.64 -9.64
N GLU A 201 -1.96 -8.43 -10.44
CA GLU A 201 -2.54 -9.27 -11.51
C GLU A 201 -3.55 -10.29 -10.96
N ALA A 202 -3.34 -10.79 -9.74
CA ALA A 202 -4.29 -11.64 -9.02
C ALA A 202 -5.51 -10.88 -8.42
N GLY A 203 -5.58 -9.55 -8.60
CA GLY A 203 -6.70 -8.72 -8.16
C GLY A 203 -6.57 -8.13 -6.76
N THR A 204 -5.41 -8.25 -6.10
CA THR A 204 -5.16 -7.63 -4.79
C THR A 204 -5.02 -6.10 -4.97
N THR A 205 -5.69 -5.32 -4.12
CA THR A 205 -5.51 -3.87 -4.08
C THR A 205 -4.21 -3.52 -3.37
N LEU A 206 -3.38 -2.69 -3.99
CA LEU A 206 -2.09 -2.26 -3.45
C LEU A 206 -2.04 -0.75 -3.24
N ILE A 207 -1.58 -0.31 -2.08
CA ILE A 207 -1.19 1.08 -1.84
C ILE A 207 0.28 1.07 -1.42
N VAL A 208 1.14 1.61 -2.27
CA VAL A 208 2.59 1.66 -2.05
C VAL A 208 3.01 3.10 -1.84
N VAL A 209 3.53 3.39 -0.66
CA VAL A 209 4.16 4.68 -0.35
C VAL A 209 5.63 4.58 -0.72
N THR A 210 6.11 5.53 -1.52
CA THR A 210 7.52 5.59 -1.89
C THR A 210 7.95 7.01 -2.28
N HIS A 211 9.24 7.28 -2.19
CA HIS A 211 9.88 8.45 -2.78
C HIS A 211 10.67 8.09 -4.05
N ASP A 212 10.75 6.82 -4.39
CA ASP A 212 11.42 6.34 -5.61
C ASP A 212 10.49 6.42 -6.81
N ALA A 213 10.93 7.09 -7.88
CA ALA A 213 10.15 7.31 -9.10
C ALA A 213 9.91 6.02 -9.88
N HIS A 214 10.89 5.07 -9.86
CA HIS A 214 10.75 3.78 -10.52
C HIS A 214 9.67 2.94 -9.85
N VAL A 215 9.74 2.78 -8.53
CA VAL A 215 8.72 2.08 -7.74
C VAL A 215 7.34 2.71 -7.91
N ALA A 216 7.26 4.04 -7.90
CA ALA A 216 6.02 4.77 -8.10
C ALA A 216 5.41 4.51 -9.49
N SER A 217 6.24 4.38 -10.52
CA SER A 217 5.80 4.13 -11.90
C SER A 217 5.21 2.74 -12.13
N CYS A 218 5.45 1.78 -11.24
CA CYS A 218 4.86 0.44 -11.31
C CYS A 218 3.36 0.44 -11.02
N GLY A 219 2.87 1.39 -10.22
CA GLY A 219 1.43 1.52 -9.94
C GLY A 219 0.65 2.05 -11.16
N GLN A 220 -0.63 1.71 -11.25
CA GLN A 220 -1.52 2.21 -12.31
C GLN A 220 -1.84 3.71 -12.14
N ARG A 221 -1.80 4.19 -10.89
CA ARG A 221 -2.14 5.55 -10.52
C ARG A 221 -1.16 6.04 -9.47
N GLN A 222 -0.71 7.27 -9.63
CA GLN A 222 0.15 7.95 -8.66
C GLN A 222 -0.59 9.16 -8.09
N ILE A 223 -0.43 9.39 -6.80
CA ILE A 223 -0.87 10.63 -6.14
C ILE A 223 0.33 11.29 -5.47
N LEU A 224 0.40 12.61 -5.57
CA LEU A 224 1.43 13.42 -4.92
C LEU A 224 0.86 14.06 -3.65
N LEU A 225 1.48 13.74 -2.51
CA LEU A 225 1.22 14.42 -1.24
C LEU A 225 2.25 15.51 -0.98
N ASN A 226 1.77 16.70 -0.62
CA ASN A 226 2.60 17.79 -0.16
C ASN A 226 1.92 18.50 1.01
N HIS A 227 2.64 18.66 2.13
CA HIS A 227 2.11 19.28 3.36
C HIS A 227 0.72 18.75 3.78
N GLY A 228 0.54 17.44 3.75
CA GLY A 228 -0.70 16.75 4.14
C GLY A 228 -1.82 16.81 3.11
N ARG A 229 -1.64 17.47 1.97
CA ARG A 229 -2.65 17.64 0.92
C ARG A 229 -2.32 16.84 -0.31
N LEU A 230 -3.36 16.39 -1.01
CA LEU A 230 -3.24 15.83 -2.34
C LEU A 230 -3.09 16.99 -3.32
N VAL A 231 -1.91 17.13 -3.95
CA VAL A 231 -1.59 18.25 -4.85
C VAL A 231 -1.41 17.83 -6.30
N GLY A 232 -1.39 16.53 -6.59
CA GLY A 232 -1.28 16.02 -7.95
C GLY A 232 -1.73 14.59 -8.07
N GLU A 233 -2.17 14.22 -9.26
CA GLU A 233 -2.58 12.87 -9.63
C GLU A 233 -2.15 12.57 -11.06
N LYS A 234 -1.64 11.34 -11.28
CA LYS A 234 -1.20 10.87 -12.60
C LYS A 234 -1.63 9.42 -12.79
N LEU A 235 -2.16 9.12 -13.97
CA LEU A 235 -2.37 7.74 -14.42
C LEU A 235 -1.14 7.26 -15.18
N ASN A 236 -0.61 6.11 -14.82
CA ASN A 236 0.48 5.49 -15.55
C ASN A 236 -0.08 4.63 -16.70
N THR A 237 0.58 4.68 -17.83
CA THR A 237 0.23 3.81 -18.97
C THR A 237 0.81 2.41 -18.68
N PRO A 238 0.00 1.34 -18.68
CA PRO A 238 0.50 -0.01 -18.46
C PRO A 238 1.59 -0.38 -19.48
N GLY A 239 2.72 -0.89 -19.02
CA GLY A 239 3.78 -1.44 -19.88
C GLY A 239 4.88 -0.46 -20.31
N VAL A 240 4.87 0.79 -19.87
CA VAL A 240 5.99 1.73 -20.06
C VAL A 240 6.74 1.89 -18.75
N ALA A 241 7.69 0.99 -18.49
CA ALA A 241 8.69 1.21 -17.45
C ALA A 241 9.59 2.36 -17.92
N HIS A 242 9.38 3.56 -17.40
CA HIS A 242 10.29 4.68 -17.64
C HIS A 242 11.59 4.42 -16.87
N ARG A 243 12.67 4.06 -17.61
CA ARG A 243 14.04 3.93 -17.08
C ARG A 243 14.72 5.28 -16.81
N ASP A 244 14.04 6.38 -17.04
CA ASP A 244 14.59 7.72 -16.81
C ASP A 244 14.36 8.13 -15.37
N ARG A 245 15.47 8.25 -14.62
CA ARG A 245 15.56 8.70 -13.21
C ARG A 245 15.21 10.19 -13.02
N ASP A 246 14.68 10.86 -14.02
CA ASP A 246 14.40 12.29 -13.97
C ASP A 246 12.92 12.57 -13.67
N MET A 247 12.75 13.13 -12.48
CA MET A 247 11.64 13.96 -11.97
C MET A 247 10.21 13.53 -12.25
N LEU A 248 9.50 13.31 -11.15
CA LEU A 248 8.04 13.30 -11.05
C LEU A 248 7.47 14.61 -11.64
N ASP A 249 7.22 14.63 -12.96
CA ASP A 249 6.58 15.75 -13.64
C ASP A 249 5.07 15.65 -13.45
N PHE A 250 4.57 16.38 -12.49
CA PHE A 250 3.13 16.53 -12.23
C PHE A 250 2.56 17.77 -12.94
N GLY A 251 3.25 18.32 -13.96
CA GLY A 251 2.81 19.52 -14.68
C GLY A 251 2.49 20.66 -13.72
N GLN A 252 3.46 21.49 -13.38
CA GLN A 252 3.21 22.68 -12.58
C GLN A 252 2.38 23.66 -13.42
N GLU A 253 1.08 23.73 -13.18
CA GLU A 253 0.32 24.94 -13.47
C GLU A 253 0.66 25.95 -12.37
N GLU A 254 1.48 26.94 -12.70
CA GLU A 254 1.68 28.13 -11.85
C GLU A 254 0.33 28.84 -11.72
N PRO A 255 -0.14 29.17 -10.51
CA PRO A 255 -1.28 30.06 -10.36
C PRO A 255 -0.87 31.48 -10.76
N ALA A 256 -1.60 32.04 -11.70
CA ALA A 256 -1.52 33.44 -12.12
C ALA A 256 -1.93 34.40 -10.98
#